data_21afd7df98497b357a09491c09c3246c
#
_entry.id   21afd7df98497b357a09491c09c3246c
#
_cell.length_a   1.000
_cell.length_b   1.000
_cell.length_c   1.000
_cell.angle_alpha   90.00
_cell.angle_beta   90.00
_cell.angle_gamma   90.00
#
_symmetry.space_group_name_H-M   'P 1'
#
loop_
_entity.id
_entity.type
_entity.pdbx_description
1 polymer ?
#
loop_
_entity_poly.entity_id
_entity_poly.type
_entity_poly.pdbx_seq_one_letter_code
_entity_poly.pdbx_strand_id
1 'polypeptide(L)'
;MYDETTLSRGRRGPSRRLLIFIAAGVIVALTVAGLLLLGGHDEPQTQPAAGQGGSSQAVTVAEATTRSLPRTVTASGTVSAWEEVPVGAETGGLTATAVLTDEGRYVQQGQVLVQLNDTLLRAQLRQQDAAVAAAEATLAQSDNALARAQELRERGFLSQAGLDTAIAQQATAQANLNAASAGRAETRARVNQAAIRAPVSGLVISRSVTRGQIVSPGTELFRIVRDGRLELDAQVPETEIALIRSGQSARVSSDDVGQASGSVRIVTPEVDPQTRLGTARISLAAGGGLRPGMFARAQIDVGAQASVVVPTAAILYRENRAGVFVLADGGVARFQEVTVRSRADDFTAVDGLAAGTRVVVEGAGFLGDGDRVTVAPVQ
;
A
#
# COMPACT_ATOMS: atom_id res chain seq x y z
N MET A 1 23.82 -32.96 45.62
CA MET A 1 25.25 -33.30 45.61
C MET A 1 25.95 -32.04 45.23
N TYR A 2 26.28 -31.22 46.28
CA TYR A 2 27.59 -30.67 46.62
C TYR A 2 28.24 -29.85 45.47
N ASP A 3 28.70 -28.62 45.57
CA ASP A 3 29.40 -28.00 46.71
C ASP A 3 29.47 -26.49 46.55
N GLU A 4 29.50 -25.85 47.66
CA GLU A 4 29.87 -24.45 47.94
C GLU A 4 31.33 -24.15 47.62
N THR A 5 31.68 -22.90 47.45
CA THR A 5 32.81 -22.18 48.12
C THR A 5 32.96 -20.80 47.48
N THR A 6 33.06 -19.73 48.08
CA THR A 6 33.54 -19.11 49.27
C THR A 6 34.04 -17.67 48.91
N LEU A 7 33.66 -16.77 49.76
CA LEU A 7 34.02 -15.33 49.81
C LEU A 7 35.53 -15.07 49.89
N SER A 8 35.98 -14.00 49.20
CA SER A 8 37.20 -13.31 49.60
C SER A 8 37.05 -11.79 49.51
N ARG A 9 36.97 -11.17 50.70
CA ARG A 9 37.09 -9.70 50.94
C ARG A 9 38.55 -9.28 50.79
N GLY A 10 38.86 -8.42 49.81
CA GLY A 10 40.14 -7.74 49.69
C GLY A 10 39.98 -6.24 50.00
N ARG A 11 40.37 -5.83 51.21
CA ARG A 11 40.60 -4.43 51.58
C ARG A 11 41.72 -3.85 50.74
N ARG A 12 41.47 -2.78 49.97
CA ARG A 12 42.53 -1.95 49.36
C ARG A 12 42.55 -0.57 50.04
N GLY A 13 43.69 -0.26 50.64
CA GLY A 13 44.01 1.03 51.28
C GLY A 13 44.17 2.15 50.23
N PRO A 14 44.21 3.43 50.66
CA PRO A 14 44.17 4.59 49.79
C PRO A 14 45.47 4.72 48.98
N SER A 15 45.28 4.92 47.67
CA SER A 15 46.38 5.01 46.71
C SER A 15 47.14 6.33 46.84
N ARG A 16 48.48 6.24 46.79
CA ARG A 16 49.49 7.35 46.85
C ARG A 16 49.21 8.52 45.87
N ARG A 17 48.24 8.40 44.99
CA ARG A 17 47.83 9.46 44.01
C ARG A 17 46.96 10.55 44.63
N LEU A 18 46.27 10.30 45.73
CA LEU A 18 45.44 11.31 46.41
C LEU A 18 46.29 12.36 47.19
N LEU A 19 47.48 11.98 47.68
CA LEU A 19 48.36 12.87 48.37
C LEU A 19 49.13 13.91 47.51
N ILE A 20 49.30 13.57 46.21
CA ILE A 20 49.91 14.45 45.20
C ILE A 20 48.98 15.59 44.78
N PHE A 21 47.70 15.37 44.74
CA PHE A 21 46.71 16.40 44.33
C PHE A 21 46.46 17.44 45.47
N ILE A 22 46.65 17.07 46.73
CA ILE A 22 46.49 17.99 47.85
C ILE A 22 47.69 18.92 47.93
N ALA A 23 48.93 18.45 47.68
CA ALA A 23 50.16 19.29 47.70
C ALA A 23 50.17 20.31 46.52
N ALA A 24 49.65 19.95 45.35
CA ALA A 24 49.53 20.87 44.18
C ALA A 24 48.50 21.98 44.41
N GLY A 25 47.39 21.71 45.09
CA GLY A 25 46.40 22.72 45.45
C GLY A 25 46.83 23.81 46.37
N VAL A 26 47.70 23.49 47.31
CA VAL A 26 48.24 24.48 48.30
C VAL A 26 49.24 25.41 47.63
N ILE A 27 50.06 24.99 46.71
CA ILE A 27 51.01 25.83 45.97
C ILE A 27 50.33 26.85 45.08
N VAL A 28 49.21 26.47 44.41
CA VAL A 28 48.44 27.38 43.57
C VAL A 28 47.71 28.44 44.41
N ALA A 29 47.21 28.10 45.57
CA ALA A 29 46.56 29.07 46.48
C ALA A 29 47.51 30.13 47.02
N LEU A 30 48.80 29.79 47.28
CA LEU A 30 49.80 30.73 47.75
C LEU A 30 50.34 31.69 46.67
N THR A 31 50.34 31.27 45.40
CA THR A 31 50.77 32.15 44.29
C THR A 31 49.68 33.16 43.90
N VAL A 32 48.40 32.83 44.09
CA VAL A 32 47.26 33.75 43.81
C VAL A 32 47.18 34.84 44.94
N ALA A 33 47.47 34.50 46.19
CA ALA A 33 47.49 35.46 47.29
C ALA A 33 48.64 36.47 47.21
N GLY A 34 49.78 36.10 46.61
CA GLY A 34 50.92 36.98 46.39
C GLY A 34 50.74 38.03 45.30
N LEU A 35 49.86 37.76 44.32
CA LEU A 35 49.63 38.66 43.17
C LEU A 35 48.58 39.75 43.46
N LEU A 36 47.81 39.62 44.54
CA LEU A 36 46.78 40.59 44.97
C LEU A 36 47.29 41.73 45.89
N LEU A 37 48.55 41.69 46.30
CA LEU A 37 49.13 42.67 47.25
C LEU A 37 50.05 43.71 46.59
N LEU A 38 50.25 43.70 45.27
CA LEU A 38 51.18 44.65 44.58
C LEU A 38 50.49 45.39 43.40
N GLY A 39 49.24 45.79 43.52
CA GLY A 39 48.58 46.65 42.52
C GLY A 39 48.27 48.03 43.15
N GLY A 40 49.04 49.01 42.78
CA GLY A 40 48.90 50.37 43.23
C GLY A 40 47.69 51.12 42.74
N HIS A 41 47.28 52.10 43.51
CA HIS A 41 46.25 53.09 43.26
C HIS A 41 46.53 53.87 41.96
N ASP A 42 45.52 54.00 41.08
CA ASP A 42 45.40 55.11 40.17
C ASP A 42 43.95 55.57 40.17
N GLU A 43 43.78 56.89 40.22
CA GLU A 43 42.47 57.59 40.31
C GLU A 43 41.57 57.44 39.10
N PRO A 44 40.25 57.55 39.27
CA PRO A 44 39.33 57.44 38.15
C PRO A 44 39.26 58.76 37.34
N GLN A 45 39.77 58.72 36.12
CA GLN A 45 39.47 59.76 35.16
C GLN A 45 38.03 59.49 34.62
N THR A 46 37.16 60.47 34.88
CA THR A 46 35.82 60.60 34.31
C THR A 46 35.91 60.76 32.81
N GLN A 47 35.69 59.69 32.06
CA GLN A 47 35.36 59.80 30.61
C GLN A 47 33.88 60.12 30.43
N PRO A 48 33.52 61.01 29.50
CA PRO A 48 32.12 61.33 29.20
C PRO A 48 31.47 60.09 28.58
N ALA A 49 30.27 59.77 29.04
CA ALA A 49 29.43 58.74 28.46
C ALA A 49 29.27 58.99 26.96
N ALA A 50 30.01 58.19 26.16
CA ALA A 50 29.71 58.07 24.73
C ALA A 50 28.32 57.43 24.59
N GLY A 51 27.38 58.17 24.05
CA GLY A 51 26.05 57.67 23.74
C GLY A 51 26.14 56.34 23.01
N GLN A 52 25.38 55.34 23.48
CA GLN A 52 25.08 54.17 22.71
C GLN A 52 24.30 54.57 21.43
N GLY A 53 25.04 54.99 20.43
CA GLY A 53 24.56 54.97 19.06
C GLY A 53 24.46 53.51 18.66
N GLY A 54 23.28 52.94 18.80
CA GLY A 54 23.04 51.60 18.27
C GLY A 54 23.41 51.58 16.79
N SER A 55 24.45 50.88 16.44
CA SER A 55 24.75 50.59 15.03
C SER A 55 23.56 49.85 14.45
N SER A 56 22.73 50.54 13.67
CA SER A 56 21.64 49.91 12.98
C SER A 56 22.23 48.96 11.93
N GLN A 57 22.01 47.70 12.12
CA GLN A 57 22.50 46.67 11.22
C GLN A 57 21.69 46.72 9.94
N ALA A 58 22.36 46.73 8.78
CA ALA A 58 21.69 46.66 7.48
C ALA A 58 21.14 45.23 7.24
N VAL A 59 19.86 45.12 6.95
CA VAL A 59 19.19 43.84 6.74
C VAL A 59 18.37 43.89 5.47
N THR A 60 18.26 42.75 4.78
CA THR A 60 17.33 42.56 3.67
C THR A 60 16.01 41.99 4.21
N VAL A 61 14.90 42.51 3.76
CA VAL A 61 13.58 42.08 4.19
C VAL A 61 12.78 41.51 3.00
N ALA A 62 11.92 40.52 3.27
CA ALA A 62 10.93 40.03 2.34
C ALA A 62 9.55 40.02 3.01
N GLU A 63 8.50 40.04 2.22
CA GLU A 63 7.13 39.91 2.73
C GLU A 63 6.72 38.44 2.77
N ALA A 64 6.10 38.05 3.89
CA ALA A 64 5.43 36.76 3.99
C ALA A 64 4.22 36.75 3.03
N THR A 65 4.24 35.84 2.08
CA THR A 65 3.19 35.75 1.05
C THR A 65 2.38 34.47 1.21
N THR A 66 1.11 34.50 0.79
CA THR A 66 0.31 33.28 0.72
C THR A 66 0.59 32.58 -0.61
N ARG A 67 1.07 31.34 -0.55
CA ARG A 67 1.27 30.49 -1.72
C ARG A 67 0.58 29.15 -1.54
N SER A 68 0.10 28.59 -2.65
CA SER A 68 -0.44 27.24 -2.71
C SER A 68 0.72 26.27 -2.87
N LEU A 69 1.01 25.50 -1.83
CA LEU A 69 2.09 24.50 -1.86
C LEU A 69 1.51 23.09 -2.04
N PRO A 70 2.12 22.25 -2.88
CA PRO A 70 1.70 20.85 -3.01
C PRO A 70 1.83 20.15 -1.67
N ARG A 71 0.81 19.39 -1.32
CA ARG A 71 0.79 18.56 -0.11
C ARG A 71 0.77 17.10 -0.49
N THR A 72 1.68 16.33 0.08
CA THR A 72 1.75 14.89 -0.09
C THR A 72 1.61 14.18 1.24
N VAL A 73 0.89 13.08 1.24
CA VAL A 73 0.84 12.12 2.36
C VAL A 73 1.74 10.95 2.00
N THR A 74 2.65 10.62 2.89
CA THR A 74 3.53 9.45 2.74
C THR A 74 2.97 8.29 3.54
N ALA A 75 2.77 7.17 2.87
CA ALA A 75 2.29 5.94 3.48
C ALA A 75 3.14 4.76 3.00
N SER A 76 3.19 3.71 3.77
CA SER A 76 3.89 2.48 3.39
C SER A 76 2.99 1.28 3.56
N GLY A 77 3.25 0.22 2.83
CA GLY A 77 2.42 -0.97 2.91
C GLY A 77 2.94 -2.12 2.07
N THR A 78 2.11 -3.12 1.91
CA THR A 78 2.42 -4.32 1.13
C THR A 78 1.70 -4.27 -0.21
N VAL A 79 2.42 -4.64 -1.26
CA VAL A 79 1.84 -4.86 -2.58
C VAL A 79 1.01 -6.13 -2.54
N SER A 80 -0.25 -6.04 -2.92
CA SER A 80 -1.20 -7.14 -3.01
C SER A 80 -1.74 -7.29 -4.42
N ALA A 81 -2.32 -8.44 -4.73
CA ALA A 81 -3.10 -8.60 -5.94
C ALA A 81 -4.43 -7.86 -5.78
N TRP A 82 -4.87 -7.18 -6.83
CA TRP A 82 -6.20 -6.56 -6.82
C TRP A 82 -7.31 -7.58 -6.58
N GLU A 83 -7.22 -8.73 -7.24
CA GLU A 83 -8.13 -9.85 -7.07
C GLU A 83 -7.36 -11.15 -7.30
N GLU A 84 -7.31 -11.98 -6.25
CA GLU A 84 -6.77 -13.33 -6.35
C GLU A 84 -7.90 -14.32 -6.60
N VAL A 85 -7.79 -15.08 -7.67
CA VAL A 85 -8.77 -16.09 -8.06
C VAL A 85 -8.14 -17.47 -7.86
N PRO A 86 -8.58 -18.22 -6.83
CA PRO A 86 -8.17 -19.60 -6.66
C PRO A 86 -8.81 -20.48 -7.73
N VAL A 87 -8.03 -21.38 -8.32
CA VAL A 87 -8.49 -22.37 -9.30
C VAL A 87 -8.30 -23.74 -8.69
N GLY A 88 -9.40 -24.43 -8.44
CA GLY A 88 -9.44 -25.76 -7.86
C GLY A 88 -10.04 -26.80 -8.78
N ALA A 89 -9.97 -28.06 -8.35
CA ALA A 89 -10.66 -29.16 -9.00
C ALA A 89 -12.13 -29.21 -8.52
N GLU A 90 -13.08 -29.24 -9.47
CA GLU A 90 -14.49 -29.46 -9.18
C GLU A 90 -14.81 -30.95 -8.99
N THR A 91 -14.05 -31.80 -9.67
CA THR A 91 -14.18 -33.27 -9.67
C THR A 91 -12.95 -33.88 -9.02
N GLY A 92 -13.10 -34.96 -8.26
CA GLY A 92 -12.01 -35.63 -7.55
C GLY A 92 -11.78 -37.06 -7.97
N GLY A 93 -10.68 -37.64 -7.45
CA GLY A 93 -10.28 -39.04 -7.72
C GLY A 93 -9.60 -39.23 -9.08
N LEU A 94 -9.36 -38.14 -9.82
CA LEU A 94 -8.70 -38.18 -11.12
C LEU A 94 -7.20 -37.80 -10.99
N THR A 95 -6.36 -38.46 -11.77
CA THR A 95 -4.92 -38.15 -11.81
C THR A 95 -4.62 -37.05 -12.81
N ALA A 96 -3.78 -36.08 -12.45
CA ALA A 96 -3.28 -35.06 -13.34
C ALA A 96 -2.30 -35.67 -14.36
N THR A 97 -2.71 -35.77 -15.62
CA THR A 97 -1.89 -36.36 -16.70
C THR A 97 -0.95 -35.36 -17.31
N ALA A 98 -1.36 -34.08 -17.40
CA ALA A 98 -0.53 -32.99 -17.89
C ALA A 98 -0.81 -31.71 -17.12
N VAL A 99 0.24 -30.97 -16.79
CA VAL A 99 0.21 -29.61 -16.26
C VAL A 99 0.76 -28.74 -17.38
N LEU A 100 -0.05 -27.80 -17.88
CA LEU A 100 0.19 -27.06 -19.13
C LEU A 100 0.67 -25.62 -18.89
N THR A 101 0.66 -25.16 -17.63
CA THR A 101 1.11 -23.84 -17.25
C THR A 101 1.92 -23.91 -15.97
N ASP A 102 2.71 -22.85 -15.72
CA ASP A 102 3.58 -22.75 -14.54
C ASP A 102 3.44 -21.35 -13.92
N GLU A 103 4.04 -21.18 -12.75
CA GLU A 103 4.11 -19.89 -12.05
C GLU A 103 4.81 -18.84 -12.92
N GLY A 104 4.37 -17.58 -12.83
CA GLY A 104 4.90 -16.47 -13.62
C GLY A 104 4.36 -16.40 -15.06
N ARG A 105 3.53 -17.36 -15.49
CA ARG A 105 2.90 -17.34 -16.83
C ARG A 105 1.60 -16.56 -16.80
N TYR A 106 1.37 -15.76 -17.85
CA TYR A 106 0.08 -15.14 -18.10
C TYR A 106 -0.81 -16.13 -18.85
N VAL A 107 -2.04 -16.31 -18.37
CA VAL A 107 -3.05 -17.22 -18.95
C VAL A 107 -4.29 -16.46 -19.38
N GLN A 108 -4.98 -16.97 -20.39
CA GLN A 108 -6.25 -16.42 -20.86
C GLN A 108 -7.44 -17.16 -20.24
N GLN A 109 -8.55 -16.47 -20.07
CA GLN A 109 -9.79 -17.10 -19.64
C GLN A 109 -10.14 -18.28 -20.55
N GLY A 110 -10.52 -19.42 -19.95
CA GLY A 110 -10.86 -20.66 -20.67
C GLY A 110 -9.63 -21.52 -21.07
N GLN A 111 -8.40 -21.00 -20.93
CA GLN A 111 -7.18 -21.78 -21.21
C GLN A 111 -7.09 -22.98 -20.28
N VAL A 112 -6.74 -24.17 -20.82
CA VAL A 112 -6.54 -25.37 -20.02
C VAL A 112 -5.22 -25.25 -19.24
N LEU A 113 -5.30 -25.40 -17.93
CA LEU A 113 -4.15 -25.36 -17.02
C LEU A 113 -3.67 -26.76 -16.67
N VAL A 114 -4.60 -27.68 -16.41
CA VAL A 114 -4.34 -29.09 -16.12
C VAL A 114 -5.31 -29.96 -16.89
N GLN A 115 -4.78 -31.05 -17.42
CA GLN A 115 -5.58 -32.14 -17.94
C GLN A 115 -5.57 -33.31 -16.94
N LEU A 116 -6.74 -33.70 -16.47
CA LEU A 116 -6.95 -34.88 -15.68
C LEU A 116 -7.20 -36.11 -16.57
N ASN A 117 -7.03 -37.31 -16.03
CA ASN A 117 -7.31 -38.55 -16.72
C ASN A 117 -8.82 -38.73 -16.92
N ASP A 118 -9.30 -38.47 -18.12
CA ASP A 118 -10.70 -38.53 -18.48
C ASP A 118 -11.10 -39.78 -19.29
N THR A 119 -10.17 -40.77 -19.36
CA THR A 119 -10.37 -41.98 -20.22
C THR A 119 -11.67 -42.72 -19.89
N LEU A 120 -11.95 -42.95 -18.60
CA LEU A 120 -13.16 -43.59 -18.14
C LEU A 120 -14.41 -42.74 -18.42
N LEU A 121 -14.32 -41.44 -18.13
CA LEU A 121 -15.43 -40.50 -18.37
C LEU A 121 -15.80 -40.40 -19.86
N ARG A 122 -14.82 -40.41 -20.75
CA ARG A 122 -15.04 -40.47 -22.20
C ARG A 122 -15.68 -41.79 -22.65
N ALA A 123 -15.32 -42.91 -22.01
CA ALA A 123 -15.98 -44.20 -22.31
C ALA A 123 -17.44 -44.18 -21.87
N GLN A 124 -17.73 -43.63 -20.68
CA GLN A 124 -19.11 -43.43 -20.22
C GLN A 124 -19.89 -42.47 -21.10
N LEU A 125 -19.28 -41.40 -21.62
CA LEU A 125 -19.93 -40.49 -22.55
C LEU A 125 -20.35 -41.23 -23.85
N ARG A 126 -19.46 -42.03 -24.43
CA ARG A 126 -19.80 -42.84 -25.60
C ARG A 126 -20.97 -43.82 -25.36
N GLN A 127 -21.05 -44.39 -24.14
CA GLN A 127 -22.19 -45.22 -23.75
C GLN A 127 -23.50 -44.40 -23.71
N GLN A 128 -23.47 -43.19 -23.17
CA GLN A 128 -24.65 -42.32 -23.15
C GLN A 128 -25.02 -41.82 -24.56
N ASP A 129 -24.04 -41.54 -25.43
CA ASP A 129 -24.31 -41.18 -26.83
C ASP A 129 -25.05 -42.32 -27.53
N ALA A 130 -24.66 -43.60 -27.29
CA ALA A 130 -25.38 -44.77 -27.85
C ALA A 130 -26.80 -44.92 -27.28
N ALA A 131 -27.01 -44.61 -25.99
CA ALA A 131 -28.34 -44.61 -25.37
C ALA A 131 -29.28 -43.55 -25.97
N VAL A 132 -28.76 -42.35 -26.25
CA VAL A 132 -29.50 -41.29 -26.95
C VAL A 132 -29.88 -41.77 -28.38
N ALA A 133 -28.93 -42.31 -29.12
CA ALA A 133 -29.18 -42.81 -30.47
C ALA A 133 -30.27 -43.91 -30.51
N ALA A 134 -30.29 -44.80 -29.51
CA ALA A 134 -31.32 -45.83 -29.37
C ALA A 134 -32.70 -45.22 -29.05
N ALA A 135 -32.76 -44.22 -28.17
CA ALA A 135 -34.00 -43.52 -27.85
C ALA A 135 -34.54 -42.71 -29.03
N GLU A 136 -33.66 -42.07 -29.83
CA GLU A 136 -34.02 -41.37 -31.07
C GLU A 136 -34.63 -42.32 -32.09
N ALA A 137 -34.07 -43.51 -32.27
CA ALA A 137 -34.60 -44.55 -33.16
C ALA A 137 -35.99 -45.02 -32.68
N THR A 138 -36.18 -45.19 -31.37
CA THR A 138 -37.45 -45.58 -30.76
C THR A 138 -38.54 -44.49 -30.97
N LEU A 139 -38.14 -43.20 -30.78
CA LEU A 139 -39.02 -42.06 -31.02
C LEU A 139 -39.44 -42.03 -32.52
N ALA A 140 -38.49 -42.13 -33.43
CA ALA A 140 -38.77 -42.13 -34.85
C ALA A 140 -39.76 -43.29 -35.30
N GLN A 141 -39.61 -44.48 -34.65
CA GLN A 141 -40.56 -45.60 -34.87
C GLN A 141 -41.93 -45.23 -34.32
N SER A 142 -42.05 -44.63 -33.14
CA SER A 142 -43.36 -44.27 -32.57
C SER A 142 -44.01 -43.08 -33.30
N ASP A 143 -43.23 -42.09 -33.77
CA ASP A 143 -43.71 -41.00 -34.62
C ASP A 143 -44.30 -41.53 -35.90
N ASN A 144 -43.67 -42.49 -36.60
CA ASN A 144 -44.18 -43.16 -37.79
C ASN A 144 -45.45 -43.99 -37.50
N ALA A 145 -45.53 -44.61 -36.31
CA ALA A 145 -46.70 -45.36 -35.88
C ALA A 145 -47.87 -44.42 -35.58
N LEU A 146 -47.64 -43.31 -34.94
CA LEU A 146 -48.60 -42.25 -34.64
C LEU A 146 -49.15 -41.66 -35.96
N ALA A 147 -48.28 -41.30 -36.90
CA ALA A 147 -48.72 -40.78 -38.21
C ALA A 147 -49.66 -41.76 -38.98
N ARG A 148 -49.27 -43.04 -38.99
CA ARG A 148 -50.17 -44.10 -39.58
C ARG A 148 -51.51 -44.25 -38.85
N ALA A 149 -51.49 -44.18 -37.51
CA ALA A 149 -52.69 -44.25 -36.67
C ALA A 149 -53.63 -43.07 -36.94
N GLN A 150 -53.10 -41.88 -37.11
CA GLN A 150 -53.85 -40.66 -37.47
C GLN A 150 -54.52 -40.80 -38.83
N GLU A 151 -53.76 -41.24 -39.86
CA GLU A 151 -54.30 -41.44 -41.19
C GLU A 151 -55.40 -42.51 -41.21
N LEU A 152 -55.23 -43.65 -40.51
CA LEU A 152 -56.25 -44.71 -40.42
C LEU A 152 -57.50 -44.22 -39.69
N ARG A 153 -57.33 -43.38 -38.65
CA ARG A 153 -58.45 -42.77 -37.92
C ARG A 153 -59.28 -41.84 -38.80
N GLU A 154 -58.62 -40.98 -39.56
CA GLU A 154 -59.26 -40.07 -40.51
C GLU A 154 -60.10 -40.81 -41.54
N ARG A 155 -59.63 -41.98 -41.96
CA ARG A 155 -60.35 -42.87 -42.91
C ARG A 155 -61.39 -43.75 -42.24
N GLY A 156 -61.57 -43.67 -40.90
CA GLY A 156 -62.55 -44.45 -40.14
C GLY A 156 -62.19 -45.89 -39.84
N PHE A 157 -60.93 -46.30 -40.07
CA PHE A 157 -60.40 -47.67 -39.86
C PHE A 157 -59.79 -47.92 -38.51
N LEU A 158 -59.67 -46.89 -37.63
CA LEU A 158 -59.09 -47.05 -36.31
C LEU A 158 -59.99 -46.45 -35.22
N SER A 159 -60.11 -47.14 -34.05
CA SER A 159 -60.87 -46.66 -32.93
C SER A 159 -60.16 -45.46 -32.25
N GLN A 160 -60.87 -44.63 -31.48
CA GLN A 160 -60.29 -43.55 -30.70
C GLN A 160 -59.22 -44.11 -29.70
N ALA A 161 -59.55 -45.21 -29.02
CA ALA A 161 -58.64 -45.87 -28.11
C ALA A 161 -57.30 -46.30 -28.76
N GLY A 162 -57.32 -46.70 -30.01
CA GLY A 162 -56.13 -47.05 -30.77
C GLY A 162 -55.27 -45.84 -31.09
N LEU A 163 -55.89 -44.70 -31.45
CA LEU A 163 -55.14 -43.43 -31.58
C LEU A 163 -54.55 -42.93 -30.28
N ASP A 164 -55.34 -42.98 -29.21
CA ASP A 164 -54.86 -42.55 -27.86
C ASP A 164 -53.65 -43.40 -27.39
N THR A 165 -53.66 -44.71 -27.74
CA THR A 165 -52.53 -45.61 -27.46
C THR A 165 -51.28 -45.18 -28.25
N ALA A 166 -51.39 -44.82 -29.49
CA ALA A 166 -50.25 -44.37 -30.30
C ALA A 166 -49.70 -43.03 -29.82
N ILE A 167 -50.58 -42.10 -29.41
CA ILE A 167 -50.18 -40.81 -28.77
C ILE A 167 -49.40 -41.08 -27.48
N ALA A 168 -49.94 -41.97 -26.62
CA ALA A 168 -49.28 -42.32 -25.36
C ALA A 168 -47.90 -42.98 -25.55
N GLN A 169 -47.77 -43.84 -26.57
CA GLN A 169 -46.51 -44.49 -26.94
C GLN A 169 -45.47 -43.46 -27.42
N GLN A 170 -45.89 -42.55 -28.30
CA GLN A 170 -45.05 -41.48 -28.80
C GLN A 170 -44.58 -40.57 -27.66
N ALA A 171 -45.49 -40.13 -26.75
CA ALA A 171 -45.18 -39.34 -25.59
C ALA A 171 -44.19 -40.04 -24.67
N THR A 172 -44.33 -41.36 -24.47
CA THR A 172 -43.41 -42.19 -23.70
C THR A 172 -42.02 -42.24 -24.35
N ALA A 173 -41.94 -42.45 -25.67
CA ALA A 173 -40.69 -42.47 -26.40
C ALA A 173 -39.97 -41.11 -26.33
N GLN A 174 -40.71 -40.00 -26.45
CA GLN A 174 -40.18 -38.65 -26.29
C GLN A 174 -39.64 -38.41 -24.89
N ALA A 175 -40.34 -38.85 -23.85
CA ALA A 175 -39.88 -38.76 -22.48
C ALA A 175 -38.59 -39.56 -22.25
N ASN A 176 -38.47 -40.75 -22.85
CA ASN A 176 -37.26 -41.57 -22.78
C ASN A 176 -36.06 -40.90 -23.49
N LEU A 177 -36.27 -40.26 -24.64
CA LEU A 177 -35.24 -39.49 -25.33
C LEU A 177 -34.77 -38.32 -24.46
N ASN A 178 -35.70 -37.59 -23.85
CA ASN A 178 -35.35 -36.49 -22.95
C ASN A 178 -34.51 -36.99 -21.75
N ALA A 179 -34.85 -38.12 -21.14
CA ALA A 179 -34.14 -38.74 -20.05
C ALA A 179 -32.71 -39.16 -20.47
N ALA A 180 -32.57 -39.83 -21.63
CA ALA A 180 -31.27 -40.24 -22.18
C ALA A 180 -30.40 -39.01 -22.51
N SER A 181 -30.98 -37.97 -23.08
CA SER A 181 -30.31 -36.70 -23.39
C SER A 181 -29.80 -35.99 -22.13
N ALA A 182 -30.59 -36.00 -21.04
CA ALA A 182 -30.15 -35.47 -19.74
C ALA A 182 -28.97 -36.24 -19.16
N GLY A 183 -28.98 -37.59 -19.20
CA GLY A 183 -27.85 -38.43 -18.76
C GLY A 183 -26.56 -38.18 -19.54
N ARG A 184 -26.70 -37.99 -20.88
CA ARG A 184 -25.58 -37.60 -21.73
C ARG A 184 -25.01 -36.23 -21.32
N ALA A 185 -25.90 -35.25 -21.10
CA ALA A 185 -25.48 -33.89 -20.69
C ALA A 185 -24.70 -33.90 -19.37
N GLU A 186 -25.18 -34.65 -18.37
CA GLU A 186 -24.49 -34.85 -17.09
C GLU A 186 -23.09 -35.44 -17.30
N THR A 187 -22.98 -36.54 -18.06
CA THR A 187 -21.70 -37.20 -18.31
C THR A 187 -20.74 -36.27 -19.07
N ARG A 188 -21.25 -35.49 -20.02
CA ARG A 188 -20.47 -34.49 -20.75
C ARG A 188 -19.93 -33.39 -19.84
N ALA A 189 -20.75 -32.92 -18.90
CA ALA A 189 -20.30 -31.95 -17.89
C ALA A 189 -19.11 -32.49 -17.05
N ARG A 190 -19.18 -33.77 -16.61
CA ARG A 190 -18.10 -34.44 -15.91
C ARG A 190 -16.81 -34.55 -16.75
N VAL A 191 -16.94 -34.85 -18.06
CA VAL A 191 -15.76 -34.85 -18.95
C VAL A 191 -15.16 -33.46 -19.08
N ASN A 192 -15.99 -32.42 -19.17
CA ASN A 192 -15.52 -31.04 -19.26
C ASN A 192 -14.78 -30.61 -17.97
N GLN A 193 -15.22 -31.05 -16.79
CA GLN A 193 -14.58 -30.80 -15.50
C GLN A 193 -13.22 -31.50 -15.35
N ALA A 194 -12.93 -32.52 -16.17
CA ALA A 194 -11.60 -33.12 -16.18
C ALA A 194 -10.51 -32.24 -16.81
N ALA A 195 -10.87 -31.18 -17.51
CA ALA A 195 -9.95 -30.15 -17.99
C ALA A 195 -10.08 -28.92 -17.10
N ILE A 196 -9.15 -28.71 -16.18
CA ILE A 196 -9.12 -27.55 -15.31
C ILE A 196 -8.72 -26.34 -16.14
N ARG A 197 -9.57 -25.32 -16.17
CA ARG A 197 -9.39 -24.11 -16.97
C ARG A 197 -9.28 -22.86 -16.13
N ALA A 198 -8.61 -21.85 -16.66
CA ALA A 198 -8.54 -20.52 -16.05
C ALA A 198 -9.94 -19.86 -16.09
N PRO A 199 -10.52 -19.49 -14.94
CA PRO A 199 -11.82 -18.79 -14.89
C PRO A 199 -11.71 -17.33 -15.34
N VAL A 200 -10.52 -16.75 -15.25
CA VAL A 200 -10.20 -15.37 -15.64
C VAL A 200 -8.86 -15.33 -16.37
N SER A 201 -8.65 -14.27 -17.16
CA SER A 201 -7.30 -13.97 -17.68
C SER A 201 -6.45 -13.35 -16.56
N GLY A 202 -5.16 -13.70 -16.50
CA GLY A 202 -4.29 -13.16 -15.47
C GLY A 202 -2.95 -13.86 -15.33
N LEU A 203 -2.19 -13.42 -14.34
CA LEU A 203 -0.87 -13.95 -14.02
C LEU A 203 -0.99 -15.07 -12.98
N VAL A 204 -0.43 -16.22 -13.26
CA VAL A 204 -0.34 -17.34 -12.29
C VAL A 204 0.73 -17.02 -11.26
N ILE A 205 0.35 -16.94 -9.98
CA ILE A 205 1.26 -16.62 -8.88
C ILE A 205 1.62 -17.84 -8.02
N SER A 206 0.81 -18.90 -8.09
CA SER A 206 1.06 -20.14 -7.35
C SER A 206 0.54 -21.34 -8.12
N ARG A 207 1.26 -22.46 -8.04
CA ARG A 207 0.92 -23.77 -8.59
C ARG A 207 1.19 -24.85 -7.55
N SER A 208 0.15 -25.48 -7.05
CA SER A 208 0.24 -26.57 -6.06
C SER A 208 0.17 -27.96 -6.69
N VAL A 209 -0.28 -28.06 -7.95
CA VAL A 209 -0.48 -29.36 -8.62
C VAL A 209 0.77 -29.86 -9.32
N THR A 210 1.02 -31.17 -9.21
CA THR A 210 2.09 -31.86 -9.93
C THR A 210 1.53 -32.94 -10.84
N ARG A 211 2.26 -33.24 -11.93
CA ARG A 211 1.90 -34.35 -12.82
C ARG A 211 1.95 -35.68 -12.04
N GLY A 212 0.93 -36.52 -12.21
CA GLY A 212 0.77 -37.81 -11.50
C GLY A 212 0.01 -37.68 -10.18
N GLN A 213 -0.26 -36.48 -9.69
CA GLN A 213 -1.03 -36.25 -8.48
C GLN A 213 -2.50 -36.58 -8.68
N ILE A 214 -3.13 -37.24 -7.69
CA ILE A 214 -4.58 -37.40 -7.62
C ILE A 214 -5.15 -36.13 -6.98
N VAL A 215 -6.11 -35.49 -7.65
CA VAL A 215 -6.76 -34.28 -7.17
C VAL A 215 -8.03 -34.59 -6.39
N SER A 216 -8.33 -33.78 -5.38
CA SER A 216 -9.56 -33.84 -4.61
C SER A 216 -10.43 -32.61 -4.87
N PRO A 217 -11.76 -32.70 -4.79
CA PRO A 217 -12.64 -31.55 -4.93
C PRO A 217 -12.30 -30.46 -3.92
N GLY A 218 -12.32 -29.20 -4.36
CA GLY A 218 -12.01 -28.04 -3.50
C GLY A 218 -10.52 -27.80 -3.21
N THR A 219 -9.62 -28.71 -3.67
CA THR A 219 -8.17 -28.46 -3.54
C THR A 219 -7.76 -27.35 -4.49
N GLU A 220 -7.12 -26.29 -3.97
CA GLU A 220 -6.53 -25.23 -4.79
C GLU A 220 -5.33 -25.78 -5.56
N LEU A 221 -5.37 -25.64 -6.88
CA LEU A 221 -4.32 -26.11 -7.80
C LEU A 221 -3.48 -24.97 -8.34
N PHE A 222 -4.10 -23.81 -8.54
CA PHE A 222 -3.45 -22.57 -8.98
C PHE A 222 -4.07 -21.38 -8.27
N ARG A 223 -3.31 -20.28 -8.25
CA ARG A 223 -3.81 -18.95 -7.88
C ARG A 223 -3.44 -17.96 -8.97
N ILE A 224 -4.43 -17.23 -9.46
CA ILE A 224 -4.29 -16.31 -10.58
C ILE A 224 -4.61 -14.89 -10.10
N VAL A 225 -3.72 -13.95 -10.38
CA VAL A 225 -3.99 -12.51 -10.23
C VAL A 225 -4.71 -12.04 -11.47
N ARG A 226 -5.97 -11.66 -11.31
CA ARG A 226 -6.80 -11.20 -12.42
C ARG A 226 -6.18 -10.02 -13.15
N ASP A 227 -6.07 -10.12 -14.47
CA ASP A 227 -5.43 -9.15 -15.37
C ASP A 227 -3.99 -8.79 -15.02
N GLY A 228 -3.36 -9.48 -14.05
CA GLY A 228 -2.05 -9.12 -13.50
C GLY A 228 -2.05 -7.80 -12.71
N ARG A 229 -3.23 -7.30 -12.28
CA ARG A 229 -3.37 -6.01 -11.61
C ARG A 229 -2.95 -6.10 -10.15
N LEU A 230 -2.11 -5.16 -9.75
CA LEU A 230 -1.61 -5.05 -8.38
C LEU A 230 -2.13 -3.79 -7.71
N GLU A 231 -2.20 -3.84 -6.40
CA GLU A 231 -2.51 -2.71 -5.52
C GLU A 231 -1.47 -2.62 -4.42
N LEU A 232 -1.30 -1.43 -3.87
CA LEU A 232 -0.58 -1.22 -2.63
C LEU A 232 -1.59 -0.98 -1.52
N ASP A 233 -1.58 -1.82 -0.50
CA ASP A 233 -2.35 -1.62 0.74
C ASP A 233 -1.55 -0.70 1.66
N ALA A 234 -1.63 0.61 1.40
CA ALA A 234 -0.87 1.63 2.11
C ALA A 234 -1.52 1.94 3.46
N GLN A 235 -0.72 1.82 4.53
CA GLN A 235 -1.13 2.15 5.90
C GLN A 235 -0.95 3.65 6.16
N VAL A 236 -2.01 4.32 6.52
CA VAL A 236 -2.08 5.78 6.70
C VAL A 236 -2.53 6.10 8.11
N PRO A 237 -1.85 7.01 8.84
CA PRO A 237 -2.29 7.48 10.14
C PRO A 237 -3.69 8.10 10.12
N GLU A 238 -4.47 7.90 11.19
CA GLU A 238 -5.83 8.45 11.35
C GLU A 238 -5.88 9.96 11.10
N THR A 239 -4.84 10.69 11.49
CA THR A 239 -4.74 12.15 11.33
C THR A 239 -4.64 12.61 9.87
N GLU A 240 -4.20 11.74 8.97
CA GLU A 240 -3.96 12.05 7.56
C GLU A 240 -4.95 11.38 6.60
N ILE A 241 -5.63 10.31 7.05
CA ILE A 241 -6.54 9.54 6.20
C ILE A 241 -7.71 10.36 5.66
N ALA A 242 -8.16 11.35 6.45
CA ALA A 242 -9.23 12.27 6.04
C ALA A 242 -8.87 13.17 4.83
N LEU A 243 -7.59 13.31 4.52
CA LEU A 243 -7.08 14.07 3.37
C LEU A 243 -7.08 13.26 2.10
N ILE A 244 -7.12 11.93 2.21
CA ILE A 244 -7.01 11.02 1.08
C ILE A 244 -8.38 10.73 0.51
N ARG A 245 -8.49 10.82 -0.81
CA ARG A 245 -9.72 10.55 -1.57
C ARG A 245 -9.43 9.66 -2.77
N SER A 246 -10.43 8.89 -3.18
CA SER A 246 -10.36 8.13 -4.43
C SER A 246 -10.06 9.05 -5.62
N GLY A 247 -9.24 8.55 -6.53
CA GLY A 247 -8.80 9.26 -7.74
C GLY A 247 -7.52 10.09 -7.58
N GLN A 248 -7.03 10.31 -6.36
CA GLN A 248 -5.76 11.03 -6.16
C GLN A 248 -4.58 10.22 -6.72
N SER A 249 -3.65 10.93 -7.36
CA SER A 249 -2.44 10.33 -7.89
C SER A 249 -1.47 9.94 -6.77
N ALA A 250 -0.77 8.84 -6.97
CA ALA A 250 0.24 8.37 -6.05
C ALA A 250 1.50 7.91 -6.80
N ARG A 251 2.64 8.22 -6.25
CA ARG A 251 3.93 7.69 -6.68
C ARG A 251 4.36 6.62 -5.70
N VAL A 252 4.52 5.41 -6.20
CA VAL A 252 4.89 4.25 -5.38
C VAL A 252 6.33 3.87 -5.70
N SER A 253 7.14 3.70 -4.67
CA SER A 253 8.54 3.29 -4.80
C SER A 253 8.84 2.11 -3.88
N SER A 254 9.62 1.18 -4.39
CA SER A 254 10.26 0.11 -3.61
C SER A 254 11.76 0.25 -3.75
N ASP A 255 12.49 0.04 -2.66
CA ASP A 255 13.94 0.27 -2.63
C ASP A 255 14.70 -0.63 -3.62
N ASP A 256 14.15 -1.82 -3.91
CA ASP A 256 14.83 -2.84 -4.73
C ASP A 256 14.41 -2.86 -6.21
N VAL A 257 13.27 -2.28 -6.59
CA VAL A 257 12.64 -2.58 -7.90
C VAL A 257 12.31 -1.33 -8.73
N GLY A 258 12.34 -0.14 -8.12
CA GLY A 258 12.09 1.12 -8.82
C GLY A 258 10.76 1.78 -8.46
N GLN A 259 10.24 2.58 -9.38
CA GLN A 259 9.04 3.40 -9.17
C GLN A 259 7.88 2.96 -10.06
N ALA A 260 6.68 3.00 -9.53
CA ALA A 260 5.44 2.84 -10.26
C ALA A 260 4.51 4.03 -9.98
N SER A 261 3.77 4.45 -10.99
CA SER A 261 2.65 5.37 -10.80
C SER A 261 1.42 4.59 -10.40
N GLY A 262 0.54 5.23 -9.63
CA GLY A 262 -0.72 4.66 -9.22
C GLY A 262 -1.75 5.73 -8.92
N SER A 263 -2.94 5.30 -8.55
CA SER A 263 -4.00 6.16 -8.06
C SER A 263 -4.74 5.50 -6.91
N VAL A 264 -5.17 6.31 -5.94
CA VAL A 264 -6.00 5.83 -4.83
C VAL A 264 -7.32 5.32 -5.39
N ARG A 265 -7.58 4.02 -5.26
CA ARG A 265 -8.84 3.41 -5.67
C ARG A 265 -9.90 3.58 -4.60
N ILE A 266 -9.55 3.24 -3.37
CA ILE A 266 -10.47 3.29 -2.23
C ILE A 266 -9.68 3.55 -0.94
N VAL A 267 -10.30 4.27 -0.03
CA VAL A 267 -9.87 4.39 1.36
C VAL A 267 -10.83 3.55 2.19
N THR A 268 -10.32 2.60 2.97
CA THR A 268 -11.17 1.77 3.84
C THR A 268 -11.84 2.64 4.90
N PRO A 269 -13.13 2.47 5.14
CA PRO A 269 -13.85 3.28 6.14
C PRO A 269 -13.47 2.96 7.58
N GLU A 270 -12.77 1.86 7.79
CA GLU A 270 -12.34 1.38 9.11
C GLU A 270 -10.90 1.79 9.40
N VAL A 271 -10.67 2.28 10.61
CA VAL A 271 -9.35 2.53 11.18
C VAL A 271 -9.13 1.51 12.30
N ASP A 272 -8.02 0.80 12.26
CA ASP A 272 -7.67 -0.15 13.31
C ASP A 272 -7.48 0.59 14.64
N PRO A 273 -8.26 0.25 15.69
CA PRO A 273 -8.24 0.97 16.96
C PRO A 273 -6.94 0.77 17.76
N GLN A 274 -6.17 -0.28 17.48
CA GLN A 274 -4.92 -0.58 18.18
C GLN A 274 -3.74 0.16 17.54
N THR A 275 -3.66 0.13 16.22
CA THR A 275 -2.55 0.75 15.48
C THR A 275 -2.83 2.21 15.10
N ARG A 276 -4.10 2.64 15.11
CA ARG A 276 -4.55 3.96 14.63
C ARG A 276 -4.21 4.22 13.17
N LEU A 277 -4.17 3.14 12.38
CA LEU A 277 -3.91 3.19 10.94
C LEU A 277 -5.18 2.81 10.17
N GLY A 278 -5.45 3.56 9.12
CA GLY A 278 -6.41 3.19 8.09
C GLY A 278 -5.70 2.72 6.83
N THR A 279 -6.39 2.05 5.94
CA THR A 279 -5.80 1.52 4.71
C THR A 279 -6.28 2.30 3.50
N ALA A 280 -5.35 2.84 2.72
CA ALA A 280 -5.60 3.37 1.39
C ALA A 280 -5.10 2.35 0.35
N ARG A 281 -6.01 1.84 -0.50
CA ARG A 281 -5.65 0.93 -1.59
C ARG A 281 -5.36 1.73 -2.84
N ILE A 282 -4.14 1.58 -3.33
CA ILE A 282 -3.61 2.31 -4.48
C ILE A 282 -3.44 1.34 -5.62
N SER A 283 -4.23 1.50 -6.69
CA SER A 283 -4.05 0.71 -7.91
C SER A 283 -2.76 1.10 -8.59
N LEU A 284 -1.95 0.12 -8.95
CA LEU A 284 -0.64 0.30 -9.56
C LEU A 284 -0.73 0.18 -11.09
N ALA A 285 0.00 1.02 -11.79
CA ALA A 285 0.18 0.86 -13.22
C ALA A 285 1.05 -0.37 -13.52
N ALA A 286 0.74 -1.07 -14.61
CA ALA A 286 1.52 -2.23 -15.04
C ALA A 286 2.97 -1.84 -15.37
N GLY A 287 3.92 -2.71 -15.09
CA GLY A 287 5.31 -2.58 -15.57
C GLY A 287 6.34 -2.11 -14.53
N GLY A 288 5.96 -1.85 -13.28
CA GLY A 288 6.89 -1.39 -12.22
C GLY A 288 7.78 -2.49 -11.61
N GLY A 289 7.74 -3.73 -12.11
CA GLY A 289 8.51 -4.85 -11.53
C GLY A 289 8.06 -5.30 -10.13
N LEU A 290 7.07 -4.63 -9.56
CA LEU A 290 6.51 -4.98 -8.25
C LEU A 290 5.80 -6.33 -8.30
N ARG A 291 5.87 -7.06 -7.18
CA ARG A 291 5.24 -8.37 -7.02
C ARG A 291 4.40 -8.40 -5.76
N PRO A 292 3.33 -9.22 -5.71
CA PRO A 292 2.61 -9.46 -4.47
C PRO A 292 3.55 -9.87 -3.33
N GLY A 293 3.32 -9.33 -2.14
CA GLY A 293 4.15 -9.54 -0.96
C GLY A 293 5.31 -8.55 -0.77
N MET A 294 5.66 -7.76 -1.79
CA MET A 294 6.71 -6.74 -1.65
C MET A 294 6.25 -5.55 -0.81
N PHE A 295 7.17 -5.00 -0.04
CA PHE A 295 6.98 -3.74 0.66
C PHE A 295 7.23 -2.56 -0.27
N ALA A 296 6.37 -1.53 -0.19
CA ALA A 296 6.52 -0.30 -0.96
C ALA A 296 6.04 0.92 -0.17
N ARG A 297 6.55 2.07 -0.58
CA ARG A 297 6.19 3.38 -0.02
C ARG A 297 5.44 4.19 -1.07
N ALA A 298 4.34 4.80 -0.69
CA ALA A 298 3.54 5.67 -1.53
C ALA A 298 3.68 7.13 -1.09
N GLN A 299 3.79 8.03 -2.05
CA GLN A 299 3.57 9.46 -1.90
C GLN A 299 2.28 9.82 -2.61
N ILE A 300 1.24 10.10 -1.85
CA ILE A 300 -0.10 10.41 -2.35
C ILE A 300 -0.23 11.93 -2.43
N ASP A 301 -0.59 12.43 -3.60
CA ASP A 301 -0.87 13.84 -3.80
C ASP A 301 -2.27 14.17 -3.29
N VAL A 302 -2.33 14.89 -2.18
CA VAL A 302 -3.60 15.30 -1.55
C VAL A 302 -4.02 16.72 -1.96
N GLY A 303 -3.40 17.25 -3.01
CA GLY A 303 -3.68 18.57 -3.57
C GLY A 303 -2.74 19.64 -3.05
N ALA A 304 -3.20 20.87 -3.09
CA ALA A 304 -2.40 22.01 -2.67
C ALA A 304 -3.09 22.74 -1.53
N GLN A 305 -2.31 23.19 -0.56
CA GLN A 305 -2.78 23.95 0.58
C GLN A 305 -2.22 25.36 0.53
N ALA A 306 -3.09 26.35 0.66
CA ALA A 306 -2.65 27.73 0.84
C ALA A 306 -1.97 27.86 2.20
N SER A 307 -0.71 28.28 2.19
CA SER A 307 0.12 28.46 3.38
C SER A 307 0.85 29.79 3.30
N VAL A 308 1.08 30.42 4.44
CA VAL A 308 1.97 31.56 4.51
C VAL A 308 3.39 31.07 4.36
N VAL A 309 4.10 31.58 3.38
CA VAL A 309 5.48 31.22 3.08
C VAL A 309 6.42 32.39 3.29
N VAL A 310 7.61 32.07 3.75
CA VAL A 310 8.74 32.98 3.86
C VAL A 310 9.94 32.40 3.12
N PRO A 311 10.87 33.21 2.63
CA PRO A 311 12.13 32.68 2.11
C PRO A 311 12.81 31.78 3.14
N THR A 312 13.31 30.63 2.70
CA THR A 312 13.95 29.64 3.63
C THR A 312 15.11 30.25 4.42
N ALA A 313 15.83 31.21 3.83
CA ALA A 313 16.91 31.94 4.48
C ALA A 313 16.46 32.80 5.68
N ALA A 314 15.18 33.15 5.78
CA ALA A 314 14.62 33.90 6.90
C ALA A 314 14.40 33.04 8.16
N ILE A 315 14.41 31.72 8.04
CA ILE A 315 14.17 30.79 9.16
C ILE A 315 15.45 30.63 9.98
N LEU A 316 15.34 30.92 11.26
CA LEU A 316 16.41 30.74 12.24
C LEU A 316 15.99 29.73 13.29
N TYR A 317 16.97 28.99 13.79
CA TYR A 317 16.78 28.06 14.89
C TYR A 317 17.50 28.58 16.12
N ARG A 318 16.75 28.91 17.19
CA ARG A 318 17.28 29.33 18.49
C ARG A 318 16.71 28.42 19.57
N GLU A 319 17.55 27.92 20.43
CA GLU A 319 17.15 27.06 21.57
C GLU A 319 16.20 25.89 21.08
N ASN A 320 16.49 25.30 19.93
CA ASN A 320 15.71 24.24 19.29
C ASN A 320 14.29 24.67 18.83
N ARG A 321 14.02 25.98 18.70
CA ARG A 321 12.77 26.56 18.21
C ARG A 321 13.01 27.29 16.89
N ALA A 322 12.13 27.03 15.91
CA ALA A 322 12.16 27.77 14.65
C ALA A 322 11.48 29.13 14.81
N GLY A 323 12.05 30.17 14.24
CA GLY A 323 11.47 31.50 14.28
C GLY A 323 11.97 32.39 13.15
N VAL A 324 11.37 33.52 13.00
CA VAL A 324 11.75 34.59 12.05
C VAL A 324 11.87 35.91 12.78
N PHE A 325 12.73 36.81 12.30
CA PHE A 325 12.69 38.21 12.75
C PHE A 325 11.67 38.99 11.95
N VAL A 326 10.66 39.48 12.64
CA VAL A 326 9.62 40.36 12.08
C VAL A 326 10.04 41.82 12.28
N LEU A 327 9.95 42.60 11.21
CA LEU A 327 10.20 44.02 11.27
C LEU A 327 8.94 44.78 11.77
N ALA A 328 8.99 45.24 13.01
CA ALA A 328 7.93 46.10 13.57
C ALA A 328 8.07 47.57 13.12
N ASP A 329 7.01 48.36 13.36
CA ASP A 329 7.02 49.79 13.10
C ASP A 329 8.17 50.46 13.86
N GLY A 330 8.87 51.37 13.18
CA GLY A 330 10.07 52.04 13.76
C GLY A 330 11.38 51.31 13.52
N GLY A 331 11.42 50.24 12.69
CA GLY A 331 12.67 49.56 12.31
C GLY A 331 13.25 48.66 13.42
N VAL A 332 12.38 48.11 14.25
CA VAL A 332 12.77 47.19 15.35
C VAL A 332 12.50 45.76 14.89
N ALA A 333 13.55 44.91 15.00
CA ALA A 333 13.44 43.47 14.71
C ALA A 333 12.98 42.73 15.97
N ARG A 334 11.90 41.96 15.86
CA ARG A 334 11.38 41.09 16.92
C ARG A 334 11.41 39.65 16.51
N PHE A 335 11.93 38.78 17.36
CA PHE A 335 11.90 37.34 17.10
C PHE A 335 10.50 36.80 17.35
N GLN A 336 9.92 36.22 16.31
CA GLN A 336 8.63 35.55 16.36
C GLN A 336 8.82 34.06 16.11
N GLU A 337 8.39 33.24 17.07
CA GLU A 337 8.39 31.79 16.91
C GLU A 337 7.36 31.38 15.86
N VAL A 338 7.76 30.45 14.99
CA VAL A 338 6.91 29.90 13.94
C VAL A 338 7.03 28.38 13.89
N THR A 339 5.95 27.73 13.47
CA THR A 339 5.98 26.29 13.23
C THR A 339 6.21 26.04 11.75
N VAL A 340 7.32 25.37 11.41
CA VAL A 340 7.63 24.97 10.04
C VAL A 340 6.74 23.79 9.65
N ARG A 341 5.96 23.96 8.55
CA ARG A 341 5.06 22.93 8.01
C ARG A 341 5.72 22.11 6.89
N SER A 342 6.26 22.82 5.92
CA SER A 342 6.92 22.18 4.78
C SER A 342 7.93 23.15 4.16
N ARG A 343 8.89 22.58 3.43
CA ARG A 343 9.85 23.33 2.60
C ARG A 343 9.62 22.93 1.16
N ALA A 344 9.58 23.92 0.28
CA ALA A 344 9.49 23.73 -1.16
C ALA A 344 10.38 24.78 -1.82
N ASP A 345 11.39 24.33 -2.52
CA ASP A 345 12.40 25.15 -3.19
C ASP A 345 13.00 26.19 -2.22
N ASP A 346 12.93 27.47 -2.59
CA ASP A 346 13.48 28.60 -1.83
C ASP A 346 12.53 29.12 -0.74
N PHE A 347 11.35 28.51 -0.57
CA PHE A 347 10.33 28.95 0.37
C PHE A 347 10.02 27.90 1.44
N THR A 348 9.74 28.39 2.64
CA THR A 348 9.28 27.57 3.77
C THR A 348 7.89 28.00 4.20
N ALA A 349 6.95 27.07 4.25
CA ALA A 349 5.61 27.29 4.79
C ALA A 349 5.67 27.30 6.31
N VAL A 350 5.07 28.32 6.90
CA VAL A 350 5.07 28.55 8.35
C VAL A 350 3.69 28.83 8.88
N ASP A 351 3.42 28.37 10.10
CA ASP A 351 2.28 28.78 10.90
C ASP A 351 2.74 29.76 11.98
N GLY A 352 1.84 30.62 12.42
CA GLY A 352 2.12 31.62 13.46
C GLY A 352 2.55 32.97 12.89
N LEU A 353 2.49 33.16 11.55
CA LEU A 353 2.82 34.41 10.87
C LEU A 353 1.65 34.85 9.98
N ALA A 354 1.34 36.15 9.97
CA ALA A 354 0.33 36.69 9.07
C ALA A 354 0.93 36.99 7.68
N ALA A 355 0.13 36.82 6.62
CA ALA A 355 0.52 37.29 5.28
C ALA A 355 0.72 38.80 5.26
N GLY A 356 1.71 39.26 4.48
CA GLY A 356 2.10 40.70 4.43
C GLY A 356 3.09 41.10 5.52
N THR A 357 3.41 40.23 6.47
CA THR A 357 4.41 40.52 7.51
C THR A 357 5.79 40.60 6.88
N ARG A 358 6.55 41.65 7.18
CA ARG A 358 7.94 41.83 6.72
C ARG A 358 8.88 41.04 7.61
N VAL A 359 9.60 40.09 7.02
CA VAL A 359 10.57 39.24 7.71
C VAL A 359 11.99 39.54 7.22
N VAL A 360 12.95 39.47 8.13
CA VAL A 360 14.37 39.66 7.81
C VAL A 360 14.89 38.39 7.15
N VAL A 361 15.53 38.53 5.98
CA VAL A 361 16.10 37.40 5.22
C VAL A 361 17.60 37.32 5.41
N GLU A 362 18.32 38.42 5.16
CA GLU A 362 19.77 38.49 5.35
C GLU A 362 20.11 39.34 6.55
N GLY A 363 21.16 38.97 7.26
CA GLY A 363 21.57 39.63 8.51
C GLY A 363 20.85 39.13 9.77
N ALA A 364 19.81 38.30 9.61
CA ALA A 364 18.99 37.79 10.71
C ALA A 364 19.78 37.03 11.81
N GLY A 365 20.87 36.35 11.44
CA GLY A 365 21.69 35.57 12.37
C GLY A 365 22.44 36.41 13.42
N PHE A 366 22.62 37.69 13.16
CA PHE A 366 23.35 38.62 14.02
C PHE A 366 22.47 39.51 14.88
N LEU A 367 21.13 39.42 14.71
CA LEU A 367 20.14 40.25 15.41
C LEU A 367 19.80 39.68 16.78
N GLY A 368 19.71 40.57 17.77
CA GLY A 368 19.03 40.33 19.03
C GLY A 368 17.55 40.71 18.97
N ASP A 369 16.73 40.22 19.89
CA ASP A 369 15.34 40.64 20.01
C ASP A 369 15.28 42.10 20.48
N GLY A 370 14.58 42.96 19.71
CA GLY A 370 14.47 44.37 19.97
C GLY A 370 15.55 45.26 19.31
N ASP A 371 16.44 44.70 18.50
CA ASP A 371 17.48 45.47 17.80
C ASP A 371 16.87 46.39 16.72
N ARG A 372 17.46 47.58 16.59
CA ARG A 372 17.13 48.50 15.52
C ARG A 372 17.89 48.13 14.25
N VAL A 373 17.16 47.99 13.15
CA VAL A 373 17.73 47.64 11.85
C VAL A 373 17.40 48.70 10.79
N THR A 374 18.31 48.83 9.84
CA THR A 374 18.07 49.63 8.62
C THR A 374 17.87 48.73 7.46
N VAL A 375 16.72 48.85 6.75
CA VAL A 375 16.40 48.07 5.59
C VAL A 375 17.27 48.49 4.41
N ALA A 376 18.11 47.60 3.92
CA ALA A 376 18.85 47.82 2.70
C ALA A 376 17.92 47.72 1.49
N PRO A 377 18.06 48.58 0.46
CA PRO A 377 17.28 48.43 -0.76
C PRO A 377 17.64 47.09 -1.43
N VAL A 378 16.62 46.35 -1.84
CA VAL A 378 16.80 45.11 -2.62
C VAL A 378 17.46 45.49 -3.96
N GLN A 379 18.65 44.93 -4.24
CA GLN A 379 19.30 45.06 -5.56
C GLN A 379 18.65 44.18 -6.58
#